data_2c2257a48c53ab49a1407e9e2c0da3e6
#
_entry.id   2c2257a48c53ab49a1407e9e2c0da3e6
#
_cell.length_a   1.000
_cell.length_b   1.000
_cell.length_c   1.000
_cell.angle_alpha   90.00
_cell.angle_beta   90.00
_cell.angle_gamma   90.00
#
_symmetry.space_group_name_H-M   'P 1'
#
loop_
_entity.id
_entity.type
_entity.pdbx_description
1 polymer ?
#
loop_
_entity_poly.entity_id
_entity_poly.type
_entity_poly.pdbx_seq_one_letter_code
_entity_poly.pdbx_strand_id
1 'polypeptide(L)'
;MSVELVHRLEELAANAWPAEVVQPLDGWRLRFTQGVSRRANSVWPNQNDDHYPLAEKVALVEEFYSRYHLPARYQICPAAQPAELDAILAGHGYTVDASTRVQTAEVTTILERASNNTGATITLAATLTPPWLDAQRQLARLDERTATVRQGILERIGGDSRAVPVFALAEQEGELTGTGLGVYEDGRLGVFNMITDSRYRRQGVATAVVHRLAQWGQGQGAKQVYLQVMENNAPAKDLYQGLGFTTLYRYHYRESSRLSEKRRE
;
A
#
# COMPACT_ATOMS: atom_id res chain seq x y z
N MET A 1 16.95 13.55 -0.46
CA MET A 1 15.56 13.25 -0.02
C MET A 1 15.46 13.61 1.44
N SER A 2 14.44 14.41 1.82
CA SER A 2 14.25 14.76 3.23
C SER A 2 13.48 13.65 3.97
N VAL A 3 13.78 13.46 5.26
CA VAL A 3 13.07 12.54 6.15
C VAL A 3 11.59 12.92 6.23
N GLU A 4 11.29 14.22 6.26
CA GLU A 4 9.94 14.77 6.30
C GLU A 4 9.08 14.33 5.09
N LEU A 5 9.66 14.30 3.87
CA LEU A 5 8.95 13.81 2.69
C LEU A 5 8.63 12.31 2.80
N VAL A 6 9.56 11.51 3.34
CA VAL A 6 9.32 10.08 3.59
C VAL A 6 8.19 9.90 4.60
N HIS A 7 8.24 10.60 5.74
CA HIS A 7 7.16 10.59 6.74
C HIS A 7 5.81 10.94 6.12
N ARG A 8 5.77 12.01 5.30
CA ARG A 8 4.53 12.44 4.67
C ARG A 8 3.96 11.38 3.73
N LEU A 9 4.79 10.76 2.90
CA LEU A 9 4.32 9.71 1.98
C LEU A 9 3.88 8.43 2.71
N GLU A 10 4.55 8.06 3.79
CA GLU A 10 4.12 6.94 4.63
C GLU A 10 2.79 7.22 5.35
N GLU A 11 2.56 8.46 5.80
CA GLU A 11 1.27 8.92 6.35
C GLU A 11 0.15 8.78 5.31
N LEU A 12 0.34 9.34 4.11
CA LEU A 12 -0.62 9.24 3.02
C LEU A 12 -0.91 7.78 2.62
N ALA A 13 0.12 6.93 2.62
CA ALA A 13 -0.03 5.52 2.32
C ALA A 13 -0.79 4.76 3.44
N ALA A 14 -0.62 5.17 4.70
CA ALA A 14 -1.36 4.61 5.83
C ALA A 14 -2.84 5.04 5.78
N ASN A 15 -3.14 6.30 5.43
CA ASN A 15 -4.49 6.82 5.25
C ASN A 15 -5.21 6.17 4.06
N ALA A 16 -4.47 5.83 3.00
CA ALA A 16 -5.00 5.13 1.84
C ALA A 16 -5.23 3.62 2.06
N TRP A 17 -4.70 3.05 3.15
CA TRP A 17 -4.88 1.65 3.53
C TRP A 17 -5.00 1.54 5.06
N PRO A 18 -6.07 2.10 5.64
CA PRO A 18 -6.21 2.24 7.08
C PRO A 18 -6.37 0.91 7.79
N ALA A 19 -5.68 0.76 8.91
CA ALA A 19 -5.85 -0.39 9.77
C ALA A 19 -7.15 -0.30 10.58
N GLU A 20 -7.69 -1.45 11.00
CA GLU A 20 -8.86 -1.57 11.88
C GLU A 20 -8.55 -1.07 13.29
N VAL A 21 -7.36 -1.39 13.78
CA VAL A 21 -6.84 -0.95 15.07
C VAL A 21 -5.50 -0.28 14.86
N VAL A 22 -5.33 0.90 15.45
CA VAL A 22 -4.05 1.61 15.53
C VAL A 22 -3.78 1.91 17.00
N GLN A 23 -2.81 1.23 17.60
CA GLN A 23 -2.39 1.48 18.97
C GLN A 23 -1.09 2.27 18.98
N PRO A 24 -1.05 3.46 19.60
CA PRO A 24 0.20 4.18 19.80
C PRO A 24 1.07 3.49 20.86
N LEU A 25 2.38 3.50 20.65
CA LEU A 25 3.39 3.03 21.58
C LEU A 25 4.63 3.89 21.44
N ASP A 26 4.83 4.86 22.32
CA ASP A 26 6.05 5.67 22.44
C ASP A 26 6.55 6.20 21.09
N GLY A 27 5.67 6.90 20.34
CA GLY A 27 5.93 7.43 19.01
C GLY A 27 5.71 6.43 17.87
N TRP A 28 5.60 5.14 18.14
CA TRP A 28 5.29 4.12 17.14
C TRP A 28 3.78 3.92 16.98
N ARG A 29 3.34 3.43 15.80
CA ARG A 29 1.96 3.00 15.55
C ARG A 29 1.92 1.51 15.28
N LEU A 30 1.27 0.75 16.17
CA LEU A 30 1.00 -0.68 16.02
C LEU A 30 -0.32 -0.83 15.27
N ARG A 31 -0.27 -1.36 14.06
CA ARG A 31 -1.44 -1.49 13.18
C ARG A 31 -1.88 -2.94 13.12
N PHE A 32 -3.17 -3.17 13.25
CA PHE A 32 -3.76 -4.51 13.17
C PHE A 32 -5.04 -4.50 12.33
N THR A 33 -5.17 -5.49 11.44
CA THR A 33 -6.38 -5.78 10.65
C THR A 33 -6.40 -7.27 10.33
N GLN A 34 -6.71 -8.08 11.30
CA GLN A 34 -6.97 -9.52 11.20
C GLN A 34 -5.92 -10.32 10.40
N GLY A 35 -4.67 -9.88 10.34
CA GLY A 35 -3.58 -10.53 9.61
C GLY A 35 -3.65 -10.40 8.08
N VAL A 36 -4.64 -9.72 7.53
CA VAL A 36 -4.75 -9.49 6.09
C VAL A 36 -3.96 -8.25 5.70
N SER A 37 -3.02 -8.42 4.75
CA SER A 37 -2.10 -7.38 4.30
C SER A 37 -1.02 -7.01 5.33
N ARG A 38 0.27 -7.06 4.92
CA ARG A 38 1.40 -6.62 5.78
C ARG A 38 1.26 -5.17 6.20
N ARG A 39 0.84 -4.30 5.27
CA ARG A 39 0.72 -2.86 5.49
C ARG A 39 -0.21 -2.49 6.64
N ALA A 40 -1.35 -3.20 6.77
CA ALA A 40 -2.30 -2.98 7.84
C ALA A 40 -2.05 -3.87 9.08
N ASN A 41 -0.97 -4.66 9.11
CA ASN A 41 -0.59 -5.55 10.22
C ASN A 41 0.93 -5.44 10.44
N SER A 42 1.39 -4.24 10.73
CA SER A 42 2.80 -3.96 11.02
C SER A 42 2.94 -2.71 11.89
N VAL A 43 4.03 -2.65 12.62
CA VAL A 43 4.47 -1.45 13.31
C VAL A 43 4.98 -0.44 12.28
N TRP A 44 4.56 0.80 12.41
CA TRP A 44 5.17 1.91 11.74
C TRP A 44 5.95 2.73 12.78
N PRO A 45 7.29 2.58 12.83
CA PRO A 45 8.15 3.25 13.79
C PRO A 45 8.51 4.66 13.29
N ASN A 46 7.50 5.55 13.23
CA ASN A 46 7.61 6.87 12.61
C ASN A 46 8.20 7.96 13.50
N GLN A 47 8.15 7.76 14.83
CA GLN A 47 8.72 8.65 15.84
C GLN A 47 9.28 7.83 17.01
N ASN A 48 10.11 8.45 17.85
CA ASN A 48 10.61 7.84 19.06
C ASN A 48 10.55 8.88 20.19
N ASP A 49 9.71 8.64 21.20
CA ASP A 49 9.50 9.58 22.31
C ASP A 49 10.41 9.29 23.49
N ASP A 50 11.22 8.20 23.42
CA ASP A 50 12.24 7.80 24.38
C ASP A 50 11.75 7.57 25.83
N HIS A 51 10.46 7.25 26.01
CA HIS A 51 9.91 6.90 27.34
C HIS A 51 10.24 5.46 27.75
N TYR A 52 10.45 4.56 26.81
CA TYR A 52 10.79 3.15 27.02
C TYR A 52 12.14 2.80 26.42
N PRO A 53 12.96 1.98 27.12
CA PRO A 53 14.11 1.35 26.51
C PRO A 53 13.70 0.54 25.26
N LEU A 54 14.53 0.57 24.20
CA LEU A 54 14.16 -0.07 22.93
C LEU A 54 13.84 -1.57 23.07
N ALA A 55 14.57 -2.30 23.92
CA ALA A 55 14.29 -3.72 24.17
C ALA A 55 12.91 -3.95 24.78
N GLU A 56 12.46 -3.05 25.66
CA GLU A 56 11.12 -3.10 26.26
C GLU A 56 10.04 -2.78 25.21
N LYS A 57 10.28 -1.76 24.35
CA LYS A 57 9.37 -1.47 23.23
C LYS A 57 9.18 -2.67 22.30
N VAL A 58 10.28 -3.36 21.95
CA VAL A 58 10.22 -4.57 21.11
C VAL A 58 9.41 -5.66 21.79
N ALA A 59 9.61 -5.90 23.11
CA ALA A 59 8.84 -6.89 23.87
C ALA A 59 7.33 -6.55 23.90
N LEU A 60 6.96 -5.29 24.11
CA LEU A 60 5.58 -4.83 24.09
C LEU A 60 4.91 -5.01 22.71
N VAL A 61 5.66 -4.79 21.63
CA VAL A 61 5.20 -5.06 20.26
C VAL A 61 4.98 -6.56 20.04
N GLU A 62 5.93 -7.40 20.46
CA GLU A 62 5.78 -8.87 20.35
C GLU A 62 4.56 -9.34 21.14
N GLU A 63 4.35 -8.82 22.35
CA GLU A 63 3.16 -9.11 23.16
C GLU A 63 1.87 -8.69 22.45
N PHE A 64 1.83 -7.46 21.87
CA PHE A 64 0.67 -6.97 21.14
C PHE A 64 0.27 -7.93 20.01
N TYR A 65 1.20 -8.28 19.12
CA TYR A 65 0.88 -9.16 17.99
C TYR A 65 0.63 -10.60 18.38
N SER A 66 1.25 -11.08 19.46
CA SER A 66 1.03 -12.45 19.98
C SER A 66 -0.42 -12.70 20.40
N ARG A 67 -1.11 -11.70 20.94
CA ARG A 67 -2.54 -11.75 21.30
C ARG A 67 -3.43 -12.08 20.10
N TYR A 68 -2.97 -11.73 18.91
CA TYR A 68 -3.67 -12.00 17.65
C TYR A 68 -3.11 -13.18 16.87
N HIS A 69 -2.18 -13.92 17.45
CA HIS A 69 -1.46 -15.02 16.80
C HIS A 69 -0.76 -14.59 15.49
N LEU A 70 -0.19 -13.39 15.48
CA LEU A 70 0.57 -12.83 14.36
C LEU A 70 2.03 -12.62 14.75
N PRO A 71 2.97 -12.72 13.79
CA PRO A 71 4.35 -12.32 14.02
C PRO A 71 4.43 -10.79 14.20
N ALA A 72 5.33 -10.33 15.05
CA ALA A 72 5.68 -8.93 15.12
C ALA A 72 6.37 -8.55 13.79
N ARG A 73 5.87 -7.50 13.14
CA ARG A 73 6.35 -7.04 11.84
C ARG A 73 6.54 -5.53 11.89
N TYR A 74 7.71 -5.06 11.46
CA TYR A 74 8.07 -3.64 11.42
C TYR A 74 8.23 -3.20 9.98
N GLN A 75 7.64 -2.09 9.60
CA GLN A 75 7.86 -1.45 8.30
C GLN A 75 9.04 -0.48 8.42
N ILE A 76 10.19 -0.85 7.88
CA ILE A 76 11.44 -0.10 7.99
C ILE A 76 11.65 0.72 6.72
N CYS A 77 11.46 2.02 6.82
CA CYS A 77 11.75 3.01 5.78
C CYS A 77 12.91 3.92 6.22
N PRO A 78 13.45 4.80 5.35
CA PRO A 78 14.55 5.70 5.73
C PRO A 78 14.23 6.70 6.84
N ALA A 79 12.97 6.83 7.22
CA ALA A 79 12.51 7.69 8.31
C ALA A 79 12.17 6.91 9.59
N ALA A 80 12.40 5.59 9.63
CA ALA A 80 12.12 4.77 10.81
C ALA A 80 12.98 5.20 12.01
N GLN A 81 12.39 5.20 13.21
CA GLN A 81 13.02 5.64 14.44
C GLN A 81 12.91 4.57 15.53
N PRO A 82 13.97 4.37 16.33
CA PRO A 82 15.30 5.01 16.19
C PRO A 82 16.08 4.50 14.95
N ALA A 83 17.09 5.23 14.50
CA ALA A 83 17.81 4.92 13.25
C ALA A 83 18.47 3.53 13.25
N GLU A 84 18.90 3.04 14.41
CA GLU A 84 19.50 1.71 14.61
C GLU A 84 18.50 0.55 14.67
N LEU A 85 17.19 0.83 14.63
CA LEU A 85 16.14 -0.18 14.80
C LEU A 85 16.29 -1.37 13.83
N ASP A 86 16.61 -1.11 12.57
CA ASP A 86 16.79 -2.17 11.58
C ASP A 86 17.91 -3.16 11.95
N ALA A 87 19.05 -2.63 12.39
CA ALA A 87 20.20 -3.45 12.81
C ALA A 87 19.89 -4.23 14.09
N ILE A 88 19.19 -3.63 15.04
CA ILE A 88 18.80 -4.27 16.30
C ILE A 88 17.82 -5.41 16.06
N LEU A 89 16.79 -5.20 15.24
CA LEU A 89 15.85 -6.25 14.84
C LEU A 89 16.56 -7.40 14.11
N ALA A 90 17.51 -7.10 13.22
CA ALA A 90 18.33 -8.10 12.56
C ALA A 90 19.12 -8.96 13.58
N GLY A 91 19.75 -8.31 14.57
CA GLY A 91 20.46 -8.98 15.67
C GLY A 91 19.57 -9.87 16.55
N HIS A 92 18.27 -9.55 16.64
CA HIS A 92 17.27 -10.36 17.33
C HIS A 92 16.65 -11.45 16.44
N GLY A 93 17.18 -11.70 15.24
CA GLY A 93 16.75 -12.77 14.36
C GLY A 93 15.51 -12.44 13.51
N TYR A 94 15.11 -11.17 13.42
CA TYR A 94 14.05 -10.76 12.50
C TYR A 94 14.55 -10.82 11.05
N THR A 95 13.78 -11.46 10.18
CA THR A 95 14.12 -11.62 8.76
C THR A 95 13.55 -10.49 7.91
N VAL A 96 14.24 -10.18 6.81
CA VAL A 96 13.75 -9.21 5.82
C VAL A 96 12.67 -9.86 4.94
N ASP A 97 11.55 -9.16 4.74
CA ASP A 97 10.48 -9.56 3.85
C ASP A 97 9.98 -8.37 3.02
N ALA A 98 9.41 -8.67 1.84
CA ALA A 98 8.65 -7.77 0.98
C ALA A 98 9.31 -6.40 0.73
N SER A 99 10.59 -6.39 0.34
CA SER A 99 11.26 -5.17 -0.10
C SER A 99 10.45 -4.46 -1.18
N THR A 100 10.18 -3.17 -0.98
CA THR A 100 9.23 -2.39 -1.76
C THR A 100 9.84 -1.05 -2.14
N ARG A 101 9.64 -0.62 -3.39
CA ARG A 101 9.96 0.72 -3.87
C ARG A 101 8.76 1.64 -3.66
N VAL A 102 9.00 2.82 -3.13
CA VAL A 102 8.07 3.94 -3.23
C VAL A 102 8.50 4.78 -4.42
N GLN A 103 7.61 4.92 -5.38
CA GLN A 103 7.88 5.62 -6.64
C GLN A 103 6.94 6.81 -6.78
N THR A 104 7.44 7.86 -7.43
CA THR A 104 6.67 9.08 -7.70
C THR A 104 6.84 9.51 -9.15
N ALA A 105 5.81 10.21 -9.67
CA ALA A 105 5.84 10.88 -10.96
C ALA A 105 4.99 12.15 -10.90
N GLU A 106 5.31 13.16 -11.72
CA GLU A 106 4.43 14.30 -11.93
C GLU A 106 3.18 13.85 -12.69
N VAL A 107 2.01 14.37 -12.32
CA VAL A 107 0.74 14.06 -13.00
C VAL A 107 0.83 14.37 -14.49
N THR A 108 1.42 15.52 -14.87
CA THR A 108 1.59 15.93 -16.26
C THR A 108 2.41 14.93 -17.07
N THR A 109 3.51 14.43 -16.50
CA THR A 109 4.36 13.40 -17.13
C THR A 109 3.60 12.12 -17.42
N ILE A 110 2.74 11.68 -16.47
CA ILE A 110 1.90 10.50 -16.67
C ILE A 110 0.91 10.73 -17.81
N LEU A 111 0.25 11.90 -17.84
CA LEU A 111 -0.75 12.23 -18.85
C LEU A 111 -0.15 12.35 -20.26
N GLU A 112 1.10 12.82 -20.36
CA GLU A 112 1.82 12.90 -21.63
C GLU A 112 2.28 11.52 -22.15
N ARG A 113 2.69 10.62 -21.24
CA ARG A 113 3.25 9.31 -21.61
C ARG A 113 2.23 8.19 -21.71
N ALA A 114 1.14 8.29 -20.95
CA ALA A 114 0.09 7.28 -20.96
C ALA A 114 -0.84 7.52 -22.15
N SER A 115 -0.91 6.56 -23.05
CA SER A 115 -1.93 6.56 -24.10
C SER A 115 -3.18 5.79 -23.63
N ASN A 116 -4.36 6.32 -23.97
CA ASN A 116 -5.64 5.58 -23.82
C ASN A 116 -5.86 4.57 -24.97
N ASN A 117 -4.82 4.13 -25.63
CA ASN A 117 -4.92 3.22 -26.75
C ASN A 117 -5.15 1.77 -26.27
N THR A 118 -6.31 1.53 -25.70
CA THR A 118 -6.79 0.21 -25.30
C THR A 118 -8.25 0.07 -25.72
N GLY A 119 -8.70 -1.15 -26.01
CA GLY A 119 -10.14 -1.44 -26.22
C GLY A 119 -10.96 -1.38 -24.96
N ALA A 120 -10.35 -1.16 -23.78
CA ALA A 120 -11.06 -1.12 -22.51
C ALA A 120 -11.65 0.25 -22.20
N THR A 121 -12.89 0.26 -21.72
CA THR A 121 -13.55 1.43 -21.10
C THR A 121 -13.19 1.47 -19.63
N ILE A 122 -12.73 2.64 -19.14
CA ILE A 122 -12.39 2.84 -17.72
C ILE A 122 -13.48 3.70 -17.07
N THR A 123 -14.26 3.11 -16.18
CA THR A 123 -15.26 3.81 -15.36
C THR A 123 -14.67 4.14 -14.00
N LEU A 124 -15.05 5.31 -13.45
CA LEU A 124 -14.64 5.75 -12.11
C LEU A 124 -15.89 5.88 -11.21
N ALA A 125 -15.78 5.34 -10.01
CA ALA A 125 -16.80 5.50 -8.97
C ALA A 125 -16.17 6.19 -7.74
N ALA A 126 -16.86 7.20 -7.19
CA ALA A 126 -16.42 7.89 -5.97
C ALA A 126 -16.63 7.06 -4.70
N THR A 127 -17.45 6.04 -4.77
CA THR A 127 -17.76 5.14 -3.66
C THR A 127 -17.42 3.71 -4.03
N LEU A 128 -17.17 2.88 -3.03
CA LEU A 128 -16.96 1.46 -3.19
C LEU A 128 -18.23 0.79 -3.72
N THR A 129 -18.12 0.10 -4.85
CA THR A 129 -19.28 -0.52 -5.54
C THR A 129 -19.16 -2.04 -5.55
N PRO A 130 -20.30 -2.78 -5.51
CA PRO A 130 -20.28 -4.23 -5.63
C PRO A 130 -19.51 -4.74 -6.86
N PRO A 131 -19.69 -4.19 -8.09
CA PRO A 131 -18.93 -4.64 -9.26
C PRO A 131 -17.42 -4.51 -9.10
N TRP A 132 -16.93 -3.44 -8.44
CA TRP A 132 -15.51 -3.26 -8.18
C TRP A 132 -14.97 -4.28 -7.15
N LEU A 133 -15.74 -4.56 -6.10
CA LEU A 133 -15.40 -5.58 -5.09
C LEU A 133 -15.33 -6.98 -5.71
N ASP A 134 -16.33 -7.35 -6.50
CA ASP A 134 -16.38 -8.63 -7.21
C ASP A 134 -15.20 -8.76 -8.17
N ALA A 135 -14.87 -7.68 -8.88
CA ALA A 135 -13.70 -7.60 -9.74
C ALA A 135 -12.39 -7.86 -8.98
N GLN A 136 -12.19 -7.19 -7.85
CA GLN A 136 -11.01 -7.41 -7.01
C GLN A 136 -10.95 -8.84 -6.47
N ARG A 137 -12.07 -9.38 -6.00
CA ARG A 137 -12.17 -10.75 -5.51
C ARG A 137 -11.78 -11.75 -6.60
N GLN A 138 -12.35 -11.62 -7.79
CA GLN A 138 -12.11 -12.51 -8.92
C GLN A 138 -10.68 -12.40 -9.43
N LEU A 139 -10.20 -11.19 -9.77
CA LEU A 139 -8.90 -10.97 -10.39
C LEU A 139 -7.73 -11.26 -9.45
N ALA A 140 -7.87 -10.93 -8.16
CA ALA A 140 -6.86 -11.23 -7.14
C ALA A 140 -7.02 -12.62 -6.52
N ARG A 141 -8.04 -13.39 -6.92
CA ARG A 141 -8.35 -14.73 -6.40
C ARG A 141 -8.43 -14.76 -4.87
N LEU A 142 -9.15 -13.80 -4.30
CA LEU A 142 -9.28 -13.68 -2.86
C LEU A 142 -10.28 -14.71 -2.32
N ASP A 143 -9.90 -15.37 -1.22
CA ASP A 143 -10.86 -16.11 -0.41
C ASP A 143 -11.85 -15.15 0.26
N GLU A 144 -12.97 -15.68 0.75
CA GLU A 144 -14.07 -14.90 1.32
C GLU A 144 -13.62 -14.06 2.51
N ARG A 145 -12.86 -14.63 3.44
CA ARG A 145 -12.32 -13.94 4.62
C ARG A 145 -11.43 -12.76 4.20
N THR A 146 -10.50 -13.00 3.29
CA THR A 146 -9.58 -11.95 2.78
C THR A 146 -10.36 -10.85 2.06
N ALA A 147 -11.35 -11.20 1.26
CA ALA A 147 -12.21 -10.23 0.55
C ALA A 147 -12.98 -9.34 1.54
N THR A 148 -13.64 -9.93 2.55
CA THR A 148 -14.38 -9.21 3.59
C THR A 148 -13.50 -8.25 4.38
N VAL A 149 -12.32 -8.71 4.82
CA VAL A 149 -11.38 -7.86 5.57
C VAL A 149 -10.86 -6.70 4.70
N ARG A 150 -10.54 -6.96 3.42
CA ARG A 150 -10.13 -5.90 2.49
C ARG A 150 -11.24 -4.90 2.21
N GLN A 151 -12.48 -5.35 2.08
CA GLN A 151 -13.63 -4.46 1.95
C GLN A 151 -13.70 -3.51 3.16
N GLY A 152 -13.59 -4.02 4.39
CA GLY A 152 -13.58 -3.19 5.58
C GLY A 152 -12.42 -2.19 5.64
N ILE A 153 -11.24 -2.51 5.08
CA ILE A 153 -10.14 -1.55 4.92
C ILE A 153 -10.55 -0.42 3.97
N LEU A 154 -11.13 -0.78 2.81
CA LEU A 154 -11.53 0.18 1.78
C LEU A 154 -12.64 1.12 2.25
N GLU A 155 -13.59 0.62 3.02
CA GLU A 155 -14.69 1.39 3.60
C GLU A 155 -14.22 2.43 4.64
N ARG A 156 -13.06 2.21 5.27
CA ARG A 156 -12.46 3.16 6.23
C ARG A 156 -11.67 4.29 5.58
N ILE A 157 -11.38 4.24 4.26
CA ILE A 157 -10.64 5.32 3.60
C ILE A 157 -11.43 6.63 3.73
N GLY A 158 -10.78 7.66 4.23
CA GLY A 158 -11.40 8.97 4.44
C GLY A 158 -12.14 9.15 5.77
N GLY A 159 -12.25 8.10 6.62
CA GLY A 159 -12.92 8.20 7.93
C GLY A 159 -12.27 9.21 8.86
N ASP A 160 -11.00 8.99 9.20
CA ASP A 160 -10.23 9.84 10.12
C ASP A 160 -9.22 10.75 9.40
N SER A 161 -9.23 10.78 8.07
CA SER A 161 -8.30 11.56 7.25
C SER A 161 -9.04 12.38 6.19
N ARG A 162 -8.28 13.19 5.44
CA ARG A 162 -8.80 13.94 4.27
C ARG A 162 -8.66 13.15 2.97
N ALA A 163 -8.39 11.87 3.06
CA ALA A 163 -8.22 11.00 1.91
C ALA A 163 -9.52 10.83 1.14
N VAL A 164 -9.50 11.08 -0.15
CA VAL A 164 -10.65 10.94 -1.05
C VAL A 164 -10.38 9.78 -2.01
N PRO A 165 -11.10 8.65 -1.89
CA PRO A 165 -10.91 7.52 -2.79
C PRO A 165 -11.63 7.70 -4.12
N VAL A 166 -11.13 7.01 -5.15
CA VAL A 166 -11.79 6.76 -6.42
C VAL A 166 -11.48 5.35 -6.90
N PHE A 167 -12.49 4.64 -7.33
CA PHE A 167 -12.42 3.24 -7.72
C PHE A 167 -12.53 3.13 -9.25
N ALA A 168 -11.47 2.63 -9.90
CA ALA A 168 -11.44 2.44 -11.34
C ALA A 168 -11.76 0.99 -11.71
N LEU A 169 -12.73 0.79 -12.60
CA LEU A 169 -13.08 -0.49 -13.20
C LEU A 169 -12.82 -0.43 -14.70
N ALA A 170 -12.09 -1.40 -15.22
CA ALA A 170 -11.77 -1.53 -16.64
C ALA A 170 -12.55 -2.71 -17.22
N GLU A 171 -13.29 -2.46 -18.31
CA GLU A 171 -14.10 -3.45 -19.03
C GLU A 171 -13.86 -3.34 -20.53
N GLN A 172 -13.89 -4.47 -21.23
CA GLN A 172 -13.82 -4.54 -22.69
C GLN A 172 -14.81 -5.57 -23.19
N GLU A 173 -15.72 -5.15 -24.07
CA GLU A 173 -16.78 -6.02 -24.65
C GLU A 173 -17.62 -6.72 -23.58
N GLY A 174 -17.86 -6.04 -22.44
CA GLY A 174 -18.59 -6.60 -21.31
C GLY A 174 -17.77 -7.51 -20.39
N GLU A 175 -16.52 -7.78 -20.74
CA GLU A 175 -15.60 -8.58 -19.92
C GLU A 175 -14.77 -7.68 -18.99
N LEU A 176 -14.65 -8.09 -17.75
CA LEU A 176 -13.81 -7.44 -16.75
C LEU A 176 -12.33 -7.62 -17.10
N THR A 177 -11.60 -6.54 -17.28
CA THR A 177 -10.18 -6.57 -17.69
C THR A 177 -9.22 -6.07 -16.63
N GLY A 178 -9.67 -5.24 -15.67
CA GLY A 178 -8.79 -4.73 -14.62
C GLY A 178 -9.46 -3.79 -13.64
N THR A 179 -8.73 -3.45 -12.59
CA THR A 179 -9.15 -2.50 -11.57
C THR A 179 -7.99 -1.63 -11.12
N GLY A 180 -8.30 -0.52 -10.45
CA GLY A 180 -7.37 0.34 -9.75
C GLY A 180 -8.07 1.13 -8.64
N LEU A 181 -7.30 1.61 -7.68
CA LEU A 181 -7.75 2.53 -6.63
C LEU A 181 -6.85 3.76 -6.67
N GLY A 182 -7.46 4.93 -6.80
CA GLY A 182 -6.82 6.22 -6.54
C GLY A 182 -7.24 6.74 -5.17
N VAL A 183 -6.30 7.33 -4.43
CA VAL A 183 -6.60 8.03 -3.17
C VAL A 183 -5.91 9.37 -3.21
N TYR A 184 -6.69 10.43 -3.28
CA TYR A 184 -6.19 11.80 -3.24
C TYR A 184 -6.14 12.32 -1.81
N GLU A 185 -5.01 12.88 -1.44
CA GLU A 185 -4.84 13.62 -0.18
C GLU A 185 -3.66 14.58 -0.32
N ASP A 186 -3.80 15.79 0.18
CA ASP A 186 -2.73 16.80 0.30
C ASP A 186 -1.92 17.02 -1.00
N GLY A 187 -2.63 17.24 -2.10
CA GLY A 187 -2.02 17.51 -3.41
C GLY A 187 -1.32 16.32 -4.07
N ARG A 188 -1.50 15.11 -3.54
CA ARG A 188 -0.93 13.86 -4.06
C ARG A 188 -2.00 12.81 -4.32
N LEU A 189 -1.80 12.04 -5.36
CA LEU A 189 -2.61 10.88 -5.69
C LEU A 189 -1.82 9.60 -5.40
N GLY A 190 -2.27 8.80 -4.48
CA GLY A 190 -1.79 7.43 -4.30
C GLY A 190 -2.49 6.47 -5.26
N VAL A 191 -1.76 5.56 -5.90
CA VAL A 191 -2.30 4.52 -6.79
C VAL A 191 -2.08 3.15 -6.16
N PHE A 192 -3.19 2.41 -5.97
CA PHE A 192 -3.21 1.14 -5.25
C PHE A 192 -4.11 0.12 -5.96
N ASN A 193 -4.11 -1.12 -5.49
CA ASN A 193 -4.98 -2.21 -5.94
C ASN A 193 -5.06 -2.36 -7.47
N MET A 194 -3.95 -2.05 -8.14
CA MET A 194 -3.81 -2.23 -9.57
C MET A 194 -3.75 -3.72 -9.91
N ILE A 195 -4.70 -4.18 -10.68
CA ILE A 195 -4.72 -5.55 -11.18
C ILE A 195 -5.28 -5.58 -12.61
N THR A 196 -4.69 -6.41 -13.45
CA THR A 196 -5.16 -6.67 -14.82
C THR A 196 -5.31 -8.16 -15.00
N ASP A 197 -6.44 -8.59 -15.54
CA ASP A 197 -6.68 -9.98 -15.92
C ASP A 197 -5.54 -10.48 -16.82
N SER A 198 -5.08 -11.68 -16.57
CA SER A 198 -3.97 -12.30 -17.31
C SER A 198 -4.19 -12.35 -18.82
N ARG A 199 -5.44 -12.49 -19.28
CA ARG A 199 -5.86 -12.52 -20.68
C ARG A 199 -5.67 -11.16 -21.39
N TYR A 200 -5.72 -10.04 -20.61
CA TYR A 200 -5.67 -8.67 -21.13
C TYR A 200 -4.35 -7.95 -20.78
N ARG A 201 -3.34 -8.69 -20.30
CA ARG A 201 -2.00 -8.12 -20.06
C ARG A 201 -1.33 -7.71 -21.36
N ARG A 202 -0.47 -6.66 -21.26
CA ARG A 202 0.27 -6.08 -22.41
C ARG A 202 -0.61 -5.46 -23.50
N GLN A 203 -1.88 -5.20 -23.20
CA GLN A 203 -2.86 -4.56 -24.10
C GLN A 203 -3.21 -3.12 -23.65
N GLY A 204 -2.38 -2.49 -22.82
CA GLY A 204 -2.56 -1.10 -22.40
C GLY A 204 -3.55 -0.86 -21.25
N VAL A 205 -4.28 -1.89 -20.75
CA VAL A 205 -5.32 -1.74 -19.71
C VAL A 205 -4.78 -1.05 -18.45
N ALA A 206 -3.67 -1.53 -17.87
CA ALA A 206 -3.11 -0.91 -16.66
C ALA A 206 -2.65 0.54 -16.90
N THR A 207 -2.08 0.83 -18.09
CA THR A 207 -1.72 2.19 -18.51
C THR A 207 -2.93 3.10 -18.54
N ALA A 208 -4.04 2.65 -19.15
CA ALA A 208 -5.27 3.41 -19.25
C ALA A 208 -5.92 3.64 -17.87
N VAL A 209 -5.89 2.65 -16.97
CA VAL A 209 -6.35 2.82 -15.59
C VAL A 209 -5.53 3.89 -14.86
N VAL A 210 -4.18 3.84 -14.92
CA VAL A 210 -3.33 4.85 -14.29
C VAL A 210 -3.56 6.23 -14.90
N HIS A 211 -3.68 6.32 -16.23
CA HIS A 211 -3.99 7.57 -16.93
C HIS A 211 -5.32 8.17 -16.44
N ARG A 212 -6.37 7.35 -16.36
CA ARG A 212 -7.70 7.81 -15.93
C ARG A 212 -7.71 8.25 -14.47
N LEU A 213 -6.99 7.54 -13.59
CA LEU A 213 -6.78 7.94 -12.21
C LEU A 213 -5.99 9.27 -12.10
N ALA A 214 -4.93 9.43 -12.91
CA ALA A 214 -4.14 10.66 -12.95
C ALA A 214 -4.95 11.87 -13.43
N GLN A 215 -5.81 11.70 -14.46
CA GLN A 215 -6.76 12.75 -14.91
C GLN A 215 -7.71 13.16 -13.78
N TRP A 216 -8.29 12.18 -13.09
CA TRP A 216 -9.15 12.46 -11.94
C TRP A 216 -8.38 13.18 -10.82
N GLY A 217 -7.19 12.69 -10.46
CA GLY A 217 -6.34 13.30 -9.46
C GLY A 217 -5.96 14.75 -9.80
N GLN A 218 -5.66 15.03 -11.07
CA GLN A 218 -5.40 16.39 -11.55
C GLN A 218 -6.63 17.29 -11.31
N GLY A 219 -7.82 16.79 -11.58
CA GLY A 219 -9.08 17.50 -11.30
C GLY A 219 -9.31 17.78 -9.81
N GLN A 220 -8.73 16.95 -8.91
CA GLN A 220 -8.73 17.20 -7.46
C GLN A 220 -7.60 18.16 -7.01
N GLY A 221 -6.68 18.53 -7.90
CA GLY A 221 -5.52 19.37 -7.59
C GLY A 221 -4.23 18.60 -7.28
N ALA A 222 -4.17 17.29 -7.57
CA ALA A 222 -2.94 16.52 -7.44
C ALA A 222 -1.87 17.02 -8.43
N LYS A 223 -0.67 17.21 -7.93
CA LYS A 223 0.52 17.54 -8.73
C LYS A 223 1.41 16.33 -8.93
N GLN A 224 1.45 15.44 -7.94
CA GLN A 224 2.26 14.23 -7.94
C GLN A 224 1.40 12.99 -7.74
N VAL A 225 1.82 11.90 -8.37
CA VAL A 225 1.31 10.55 -8.14
C VAL A 225 2.38 9.74 -7.43
N TYR A 226 2.00 8.95 -6.43
CA TYR A 226 2.89 8.00 -5.78
C TYR A 226 2.28 6.60 -5.76
N LEU A 227 3.15 5.60 -5.69
CA LEU A 227 2.75 4.20 -5.57
C LEU A 227 3.82 3.38 -4.83
N GLN A 228 3.43 2.19 -4.43
CA GLN A 228 4.29 1.22 -3.77
C GLN A 228 4.33 -0.06 -4.61
N VAL A 229 5.50 -0.48 -5.05
CA VAL A 229 5.70 -1.68 -5.88
C VAL A 229 6.78 -2.57 -5.28
N MET A 230 6.47 -3.86 -5.13
CA MET A 230 7.43 -4.85 -4.63
C MET A 230 8.64 -4.96 -5.57
N GLU A 231 9.82 -5.13 -5.00
CA GLU A 231 11.10 -5.20 -5.76
C GLU A 231 11.12 -6.35 -6.77
N ASN A 232 10.45 -7.45 -6.47
CA ASN A 232 10.36 -8.62 -7.33
C ASN A 232 9.24 -8.54 -8.39
N ASN A 233 8.43 -7.46 -8.44
CA ASN A 233 7.38 -7.29 -9.45
C ASN A 233 7.93 -6.56 -10.68
N ALA A 234 8.73 -7.25 -11.50
CA ALA A 234 9.33 -6.67 -12.70
C ALA A 234 8.30 -6.10 -13.69
N PRO A 235 7.18 -6.79 -14.02
CA PRO A 235 6.21 -6.24 -14.96
C PRO A 235 5.58 -4.92 -14.52
N ALA A 236 5.31 -4.76 -13.22
CA ALA A 236 4.76 -3.50 -12.70
C ALA A 236 5.82 -2.38 -12.69
N LYS A 237 7.07 -2.70 -12.36
CA LYS A 237 8.18 -1.73 -12.41
C LYS A 237 8.39 -1.19 -13.83
N ASP A 238 8.38 -2.07 -14.83
CA ASP A 238 8.52 -1.67 -16.24
C ASP A 238 7.38 -0.77 -16.69
N LEU A 239 6.13 -1.11 -16.32
CA LEU A 239 4.95 -0.28 -16.57
C LEU A 239 5.14 1.13 -15.98
N TYR A 240 5.44 1.22 -14.69
CA TYR A 240 5.54 2.50 -14.00
C TYR A 240 6.74 3.33 -14.48
N GLN A 241 7.87 2.70 -14.79
CA GLN A 241 9.01 3.38 -15.42
C GLN A 241 8.63 3.97 -16.77
N GLY A 242 7.89 3.25 -17.60
CA GLY A 242 7.36 3.74 -18.88
C GLY A 242 6.47 4.97 -18.72
N LEU A 243 5.71 5.05 -17.64
CA LEU A 243 4.83 6.18 -17.27
C LEU A 243 5.57 7.35 -16.61
N GLY A 244 6.89 7.26 -16.42
CA GLY A 244 7.72 8.32 -15.85
C GLY A 244 7.90 8.26 -14.34
N PHE A 245 7.47 7.18 -13.69
CA PHE A 245 7.74 7.00 -12.26
C PHE A 245 9.22 6.74 -12.00
N THR A 246 9.73 7.38 -10.97
CA THR A 246 11.09 7.16 -10.44
C THR A 246 11.04 6.71 -9.00
N THR A 247 12.01 5.89 -8.60
CA THR A 247 12.10 5.43 -7.21
C THR A 247 12.60 6.57 -6.32
N LEU A 248 11.76 6.95 -5.34
CA LEU A 248 12.13 7.96 -4.35
C LEU A 248 12.89 7.34 -3.17
N TYR A 249 12.36 6.26 -2.60
CA TYR A 249 13.02 5.47 -1.57
C TYR A 249 12.55 4.01 -1.60
N ARG A 250 13.12 3.21 -0.69
CA ARG A 250 12.71 1.82 -0.46
C ARG A 250 12.37 1.63 1.00
N TYR A 251 11.46 0.70 1.26
CA TYR A 251 11.26 0.12 2.58
C TYR A 251 11.22 -1.40 2.50
N HIS A 252 11.37 -2.05 3.63
CA HIS A 252 11.18 -3.48 3.78
C HIS A 252 10.46 -3.78 5.10
N TYR A 253 10.05 -5.01 5.29
CA TYR A 253 9.56 -5.45 6.59
C TYR A 253 10.64 -6.27 7.30
N ARG A 254 10.74 -6.08 8.63
CA ARG A 254 11.37 -7.02 9.55
C ARG A 254 10.29 -7.83 10.22
N GLU A 255 10.37 -9.16 10.11
CA GLU A 255 9.37 -10.07 10.65
C GLU A 255 10.01 -11.05 11.63
N SER A 256 9.38 -11.23 12.82
CA SER A 256 9.87 -12.17 13.84
C SER A 256 9.61 -13.63 13.40
N SER A 257 10.57 -14.52 13.68
CA SER A 257 10.48 -15.95 13.37
C SER A 257 9.60 -16.73 14.38
N ARG A 258 9.30 -16.14 15.56
CA ARG A 258 8.74 -16.85 16.73
C ARG A 258 7.38 -17.54 16.55
N LEU A 259 6.62 -17.23 15.49
CA LEU A 259 5.36 -17.94 15.19
C LEU A 259 5.48 -18.96 14.06
N SER A 260 6.58 -18.98 13.30
CA SER A 260 6.80 -19.99 12.26
C SER A 260 7.11 -21.38 12.84
N GLU A 261 7.64 -21.46 14.06
CA GLU A 261 8.00 -22.71 14.73
C GLU A 261 6.78 -23.44 15.29
N LYS A 262 5.79 -22.70 15.85
CA LYS A 262 4.54 -23.31 16.41
C LYS A 262 3.54 -23.81 15.36
N ARG A 263 3.75 -23.51 14.07
CA ARG A 263 2.91 -24.06 12.96
C ARG A 263 3.48 -25.33 12.37
N ARG A 264 4.65 -25.81 12.84
CA ARG A 264 5.30 -27.05 12.36
C ARG A 264 5.19 -28.22 13.35
N GLU A 265 4.58 -27.99 14.52
CA GLU A 265 4.15 -29.01 15.48
C GLU A 265 2.61 -29.18 15.39
#